data_ffa053c48cd25b3003e8f5ad47a5e6be
#
_entry.id   ffa053c48cd25b3003e8f5ad47a5e6be
#
_cell.length_a   1.000
_cell.length_b   1.000
_cell.length_c   1.000
_cell.angle_alpha   90.00
_cell.angle_beta   90.00
_cell.angle_gamma   90.00
#
_symmetry.space_group_name_H-M   'P 1'
#
loop_
_entity.id
_entity.type
_entity.pdbx_description
1 polymer ?
#
loop_
_entity_poly.entity_id
_entity_poly.type
_entity_poly.pdbx_seq_one_letter_code
_entity_poly.pdbx_strand_id
1 'polypeptide(L)' 'ALQQQLVAFIHELRGLDLKKMPAISETIDWARTLLLLHADALDAKMVRDTLNVILKFQEDIDNVKGEVAAITAKVAK' A
#
# COMPACT_ATOMS: atom_id res chain seq x y z
N ALA A 1 14.28 -3.26 3.68
CA ALA A 1 14.11 -3.44 2.25
C ALA A 1 12.66 -3.20 1.83
N LEU A 2 12.45 -2.77 0.60
CA LEU A 2 11.13 -2.46 0.07
C LEU A 2 10.17 -3.63 0.18
N GLN A 3 10.62 -4.83 -0.14
CA GLN A 3 9.79 -6.01 -0.13
C GLN A 3 9.17 -6.28 1.25
N GLN A 4 9.97 -6.16 2.29
CA GLN A 4 9.49 -6.36 3.65
C GLN A 4 8.48 -5.28 4.04
N GLN A 5 8.73 -4.04 3.61
CA GLN A 5 7.82 -2.94 3.89
C GLN A 5 6.48 -3.12 3.17
N LEU A 6 6.50 -3.64 1.94
CA LEU A 6 5.28 -3.93 1.20
C LEU A 6 4.43 -4.96 1.93
N VAL A 7 5.05 -6.06 2.37
CA VAL A 7 4.33 -7.10 3.09
C VAL A 7 3.74 -6.56 4.38
N ALA A 8 4.53 -5.78 5.12
CA ALA A 8 4.07 -5.18 6.37
C ALA A 8 2.91 -4.22 6.12
N PHE A 9 2.97 -3.42 5.04
CA PHE A 9 1.90 -2.50 4.69
C PHE A 9 0.59 -3.25 4.40
N ILE A 10 0.66 -4.29 3.58
CA ILE A 10 -0.53 -5.09 3.25
C ILE A 10 -1.09 -5.73 4.52
N HIS A 11 -0.23 -6.19 5.41
CA HIS A 11 -0.65 -6.77 6.68
C HIS A 11 -1.42 -5.74 7.53
N GLU A 12 -0.94 -4.50 7.57
CA GLU A 12 -1.64 -3.43 8.31
C GLU A 12 -3.00 -3.11 7.71
N LEU A 13 -3.17 -3.26 6.41
CA LEU A 13 -4.46 -3.02 5.76
C LEU A 13 -5.53 -3.97 6.28
N ARG A 14 -5.15 -5.15 6.76
CA ARG A 14 -6.11 -6.12 7.29
C ARG A 14 -6.81 -5.62 8.55
N GLY A 15 -6.21 -4.65 9.23
CA GLY A 15 -6.82 -4.01 10.38
C GLY A 15 -7.84 -2.95 10.02
N LEU A 16 -7.95 -2.59 8.76
CA LEU A 16 -8.90 -1.59 8.27
C LEU A 16 -10.16 -2.28 7.73
N ASP A 17 -11.28 -1.58 7.83
CA ASP A 17 -12.56 -2.10 7.34
C ASP A 17 -12.71 -1.77 5.86
N LEU A 18 -12.09 -2.57 5.01
CA LEU A 18 -12.12 -2.38 3.56
C LEU A 18 -13.18 -3.27 2.93
N LYS A 19 -13.82 -2.77 1.87
CA LYS A 19 -14.80 -3.54 1.11
C LYS A 19 -14.16 -4.75 0.45
N LYS A 20 -12.91 -4.59 0.00
CA LYS A 20 -12.19 -5.67 -0.62
C LYS A 20 -10.70 -5.54 -0.35
N MET A 21 -10.14 -6.55 0.29
CA MET A 21 -8.69 -6.61 0.51
C MET A 21 -7.96 -6.89 -0.79
N PRO A 22 -6.74 -6.35 -0.98
CA PRO A 22 -5.94 -6.67 -2.15
C PRO A 22 -5.64 -8.15 -2.25
N ALA A 23 -5.76 -8.70 -3.46
CA ALA A 23 -5.37 -10.07 -3.74
C ALA A 23 -3.86 -10.16 -3.90
N ILE A 24 -3.33 -11.39 -3.91
CA ILE A 24 -1.90 -11.61 -4.11
C ILE A 24 -1.43 -11.03 -5.43
N SER A 25 -2.20 -11.22 -6.50
CA SER A 25 -1.85 -10.69 -7.82
C SER A 25 -1.79 -9.16 -7.82
N GLU A 26 -2.72 -8.51 -7.14
CA GLU A 26 -2.73 -7.05 -7.03
C GLU A 26 -1.53 -6.55 -6.23
N THR A 27 -1.14 -7.27 -5.18
CA THR A 27 0.03 -6.95 -4.39
C THR A 27 1.31 -7.07 -5.23
N ILE A 28 1.41 -8.10 -6.05
CA ILE A 28 2.55 -8.28 -6.95
C ILE A 28 2.61 -7.16 -7.98
N ASP A 29 1.48 -6.78 -8.55
CA ASP A 29 1.41 -5.67 -9.51
C ASP A 29 1.85 -4.36 -8.86
N TRP A 30 1.46 -4.13 -7.62
CA TRP A 30 1.89 -2.95 -6.88
C TRP A 30 3.39 -2.95 -6.68
N ALA A 31 3.96 -4.10 -6.29
CA ALA A 31 5.41 -4.22 -6.12
C ALA A 31 6.14 -3.89 -7.42
N ARG A 32 5.65 -4.39 -8.55
CA ARG A 32 6.24 -4.09 -9.85
C ARG A 32 6.16 -2.61 -10.19
N THR A 33 5.02 -1.98 -9.89
CA THR A 33 4.84 -0.55 -10.12
C THR A 33 5.87 0.25 -9.32
N LEU A 34 6.07 -0.08 -8.06
CA LEU A 34 7.04 0.61 -7.23
C LEU A 34 8.46 0.41 -7.72
N LEU A 35 8.78 -0.79 -8.20
CA LEU A 35 10.11 -1.04 -8.78
C LEU A 35 10.34 -0.21 -10.03
N LEU A 36 9.32 -0.06 -10.88
CA LEU A 36 9.42 0.78 -12.07
C LEU A 36 9.63 2.25 -11.72
N LEU A 37 9.14 2.67 -10.56
CA LEU A 37 9.34 4.03 -10.07
C LEU A 37 10.66 4.19 -9.31
N HIS A 38 11.50 3.17 -9.33
CA HIS A 38 12.81 3.16 -8.65
C HIS A 38 12.69 3.39 -7.14
N ALA A 39 11.66 2.84 -6.52
CA ALA A 39 11.44 2.99 -5.09
C ALA A 39 12.39 2.09 -4.32
N ASP A 40 13.14 2.69 -3.38
CA ASP A 40 14.01 1.95 -2.48
C ASP A 40 13.27 1.57 -1.20
N ALA A 41 12.27 2.35 -0.83
CA ALA A 41 11.49 2.14 0.36
C ALA A 41 10.12 2.78 0.17
N LEU A 42 9.16 2.39 1.01
CA LEU A 42 7.84 3.01 0.97
C LEU A 42 7.88 4.42 1.56
N ASP A 43 7.26 5.36 0.87
CA ASP A 43 6.98 6.66 1.44
C ASP A 43 5.50 7.01 1.21
N ALA A 44 4.99 7.90 2.06
CA ALA A 44 3.56 8.19 2.07
C ALA A 44 3.03 8.72 0.75
N LYS A 45 3.80 9.57 0.08
CA LYS A 45 3.37 10.14 -1.20
C LYS A 45 3.26 9.07 -2.27
N MET A 46 4.28 8.23 -2.38
CA MET A 46 4.31 7.16 -3.37
C MET A 46 3.17 6.16 -3.13
N VAL A 47 2.93 5.82 -1.87
CA VAL A 47 1.83 4.91 -1.53
C VAL A 47 0.50 5.53 -1.94
N ARG A 48 0.25 6.79 -1.60
CA ARG A 48 -1.00 7.46 -1.97
C ARG A 48 -1.19 7.50 -3.49
N ASP A 49 -0.11 7.77 -4.23
CA ASP A 49 -0.18 7.89 -5.68
C ASP A 49 -0.45 6.56 -6.38
N THR A 50 -0.16 5.45 -5.72
CA THR A 50 -0.29 4.12 -6.32
C THR A 50 -1.39 3.26 -5.70
N LEU A 51 -2.20 3.79 -4.79
CA LEU A 51 -3.24 3.00 -4.13
C LEU A 51 -4.24 2.40 -5.11
N ASN A 52 -4.49 3.05 -6.24
CA ASN A 52 -5.41 2.54 -7.24
C ASN A 52 -4.94 1.22 -7.88
N VAL A 53 -3.69 0.85 -7.69
CA VAL A 53 -3.19 -0.45 -8.17
C VAL A 53 -3.72 -1.58 -7.31
N ILE A 54 -3.81 -1.37 -5.99
CA ILE A 54 -4.20 -2.42 -5.05
C ILE A 54 -5.65 -2.33 -4.59
N LEU A 55 -6.29 -1.17 -4.73
CA LEU A 55 -7.66 -0.97 -4.26
C LEU A 55 -8.57 -0.63 -5.43
N LYS A 56 -9.71 -1.29 -5.52
CA LYS A 56 -10.64 -1.12 -6.63
C LYS A 56 -11.78 -0.15 -6.32
N PHE A 57 -12.12 0.02 -5.04
CA PHE A 57 -13.23 0.86 -4.65
C PHE A 57 -12.71 2.21 -4.15
N GLN A 58 -13.32 3.29 -4.61
CA GLN A 58 -12.91 4.62 -4.20
C GLN A 58 -13.05 4.81 -2.68
N GLU A 59 -14.06 4.19 -2.08
CA GLU A 59 -14.24 4.25 -0.63
C GLU A 59 -13.05 3.67 0.11
N ASP A 60 -12.50 2.55 -0.38
CA ASP A 60 -11.34 1.92 0.22
C ASP A 60 -10.10 2.80 0.05
N ILE A 61 -9.94 3.38 -1.15
CA ILE A 61 -8.83 4.29 -1.41
C ILE A 61 -8.87 5.47 -0.45
N ASP A 62 -10.04 6.07 -0.27
CA ASP A 62 -10.20 7.22 0.63
C ASP A 62 -9.91 6.85 2.08
N ASN A 63 -10.36 5.67 2.50
CA ASN A 63 -10.10 5.17 3.85
C ASN A 63 -8.60 5.00 4.09
N VAL A 64 -7.92 4.33 3.16
CA VAL A 64 -6.48 4.09 3.29
C VAL A 64 -5.69 5.38 3.19
N LYS A 65 -6.10 6.33 2.33
CA LYS A 65 -5.43 7.62 2.25
C LYS A 65 -5.36 8.33 3.60
N GLY A 66 -6.42 8.23 4.39
CA GLY A 66 -6.44 8.82 5.72
C GLY A 66 -5.48 8.16 6.69
N GLU A 67 -5.05 6.93 6.41
CA GLU A 67 -4.17 6.16 7.29
C GLU A 67 -2.75 5.99 6.75
N VAL A 68 -2.50 6.45 5.51
CA VAL A 68 -1.22 6.18 4.84
C VAL A 68 -0.02 6.68 5.64
N ALA A 69 -0.10 7.91 6.14
CA ALA A 69 1.03 8.48 6.89
C ALA A 69 1.36 7.65 8.12
N ALA A 70 0.32 7.24 8.88
CA ALA A 70 0.50 6.45 10.08
C ALA A 70 1.05 5.06 9.77
N ILE A 71 0.48 4.40 8.76
CA ILE A 71 0.91 3.05 8.37
C ILE A 71 2.33 3.08 7.82
N THR A 72 2.64 4.04 6.96
CA THR A 72 3.98 4.16 6.38
C THR A 72 5.03 4.40 7.46
N ALA A 73 4.74 5.28 8.41
CA ALA A 73 5.66 5.51 9.52
C ALA A 73 5.89 4.25 10.34
N LYS A 74 4.83 3.44 10.51
CA LYS A 74 4.90 2.20 11.29
C LYS A 74 5.76 1.15 10.61
N VAL A 75 5.64 0.99 9.28
CA VAL A 75 6.36 -0.06 8.56
C VAL A 75 7.75 0.37 8.09
N ALA A 76 8.05 1.65 8.11
CA ALA A 76 9.35 2.18 7.67
C ALA A 76 10.48 1.94 8.67
N LYS A 77 10.16 1.43 9.84
CA LYS A 77 11.17 1.17 10.87
C LYS A 77 12.05 -0.03 10.58
#